data_4654b4a74a1a36f08589221873b131ae
#
_entry.id   4654b4a74a1a36f08589221873b131ae
#
_cell.length_a   1.000
_cell.length_b   1.000
_cell.length_c   1.000
_cell.angle_alpha   90.00
_cell.angle_beta   90.00
_cell.angle_gamma   90.00
#
_symmetry.space_group_name_H-M   'P 1'
#
loop_
_entity.id
_entity.type
_entity.pdbx_description
1 polymer ?
#
loop_
_entity_poly.entity_id
_entity_poly.type
_entity_poly.pdbx_seq_one_letter_code
_entity_poly.pdbx_strand_id
1 'polypeptide(L)'
;GAAAGKSSLAAALAARLDGAAVLSTDAMLDGWAGQFSFWPRLHADVLTPLAAGRPGGYRRYDWHAMRFAETVAVPVSRVLVIEGVSAIDACAGRASVAIFLDVPRDVRERRWIERDGPLRQPWQDWLDNEDRYFREHPLPAGAVLLREAH
;
A
#
# COMPACT_ATOMS: atom_id res chain seq x y z
N GLY A 1 -6.37 5.83 2.42
CA GLY A 1 -5.39 6.61 3.15
C GLY A 1 -4.69 5.81 4.25
N ALA A 2 -3.65 6.38 4.87
CA ALA A 2 -2.99 5.79 6.01
C ALA A 2 -3.95 5.62 7.20
N ALA A 3 -3.70 4.62 8.07
CA ALA A 3 -4.56 4.23 9.19
C ALA A 3 -6.02 3.85 8.82
N ALA A 4 -6.30 3.59 7.54
CA ALA A 4 -7.63 3.18 7.06
C ALA A 4 -7.94 1.67 7.27
N GLY A 5 -7.01 0.88 7.78
CA GLY A 5 -7.19 -0.57 7.98
C GLY A 5 -6.80 -1.44 6.78
N LYS A 6 -6.03 -0.93 5.82
CA LYS A 6 -5.61 -1.65 4.61
C LYS A 6 -4.91 -2.98 4.94
N SER A 7 -3.93 -2.95 5.84
CA SER A 7 -3.15 -4.13 6.21
C SER A 7 -4.01 -5.20 6.90
N SER A 8 -4.97 -4.77 7.73
CA SER A 8 -5.94 -5.69 8.37
C SER A 8 -6.84 -6.36 7.33
N LEU A 9 -7.34 -5.59 6.36
CA LEU A 9 -8.14 -6.14 5.26
C LEU A 9 -7.31 -7.10 4.39
N ALA A 10 -6.09 -6.71 4.04
CA ALA A 10 -5.19 -7.55 3.23
C ALA A 10 -4.89 -8.89 3.92
N ALA A 11 -4.60 -8.87 5.21
CA ALA A 11 -4.39 -10.08 6.00
C ALA A 11 -5.65 -10.96 6.05
N ALA A 12 -6.82 -10.36 6.26
CA ALA A 12 -8.09 -11.10 6.28
C ALA A 12 -8.44 -11.72 4.92
N LEU A 13 -8.14 -11.03 3.82
CA LEU A 13 -8.31 -11.57 2.47
C LEU A 13 -7.34 -12.71 2.21
N ALA A 14 -6.06 -12.54 2.53
CA ALA A 14 -5.05 -13.58 2.32
C ALA A 14 -5.36 -14.84 3.11
N ALA A 15 -5.88 -14.72 4.32
CA ALA A 15 -6.29 -15.89 5.13
C ALA A 15 -7.45 -16.69 4.53
N ARG A 16 -8.23 -16.10 3.60
CA ARG A 16 -9.37 -16.73 2.93
C ARG A 16 -9.08 -17.15 1.48
N LEU A 17 -7.97 -16.70 0.93
CA LEU A 17 -7.57 -16.98 -0.45
C LEU A 17 -6.39 -17.96 -0.42
N ASP A 18 -6.63 -19.18 -0.82
CA ASP A 18 -5.61 -20.23 -0.85
C ASP A 18 -4.43 -19.82 -1.76
N GLY A 19 -3.21 -19.95 -1.23
CA GLY A 19 -1.98 -19.59 -1.93
C GLY A 19 -1.78 -18.08 -2.14
N ALA A 20 -2.44 -17.23 -1.36
CA ALA A 20 -2.26 -15.79 -1.44
C ALA A 20 -0.96 -15.32 -0.76
N ALA A 21 -0.26 -14.40 -1.41
CA ALA A 21 0.82 -13.62 -0.83
C ALA A 21 0.38 -12.17 -0.61
N VAL A 22 0.96 -11.50 0.39
CA VAL A 22 0.71 -10.08 0.69
C VAL A 22 2.00 -9.28 0.52
N LEU A 23 1.91 -8.14 -0.15
CA LEU A 23 2.97 -7.17 -0.27
C LEU A 23 2.46 -5.82 0.21
N SER A 24 3.15 -5.22 1.19
CA SER A 24 2.89 -3.84 1.63
C SER A 24 3.78 -2.87 0.88
N THR A 25 3.18 -1.86 0.26
CA THR A 25 3.94 -0.80 -0.42
C THR A 25 4.75 0.05 0.54
N ASP A 26 4.35 0.11 1.82
CA ASP A 26 5.07 0.85 2.86
C ASP A 26 6.49 0.31 3.05
N ALA A 27 6.71 -0.98 2.75
CA ALA A 27 8.04 -1.60 2.77
C ALA A 27 8.92 -1.22 1.57
N MET A 28 8.37 -0.62 0.52
CA MET A 28 9.07 -0.23 -0.70
C MET A 28 9.32 1.28 -0.80
N LEU A 29 8.75 2.06 0.11
CA LEU A 29 8.86 3.52 0.10
C LEU A 29 10.32 3.95 0.33
N ASP A 30 10.62 5.17 -0.07
CA ASP A 30 11.92 5.81 0.09
C ASP A 30 11.77 7.01 1.06
N GLY A 31 11.48 6.68 2.31
CA GLY A 31 11.19 7.67 3.35
C GLY A 31 9.82 8.35 3.20
N TRP A 32 9.62 9.39 3.98
CA TRP A 32 8.34 10.10 4.08
C TRP A 32 7.89 10.78 2.78
N ALA A 33 8.83 11.18 1.92
CA ALA A 33 8.54 11.77 0.61
C ALA A 33 8.27 10.72 -0.49
N GLY A 34 8.48 9.45 -0.18
CA GLY A 34 8.45 8.36 -1.16
C GLY A 34 7.08 7.78 -1.51
N GLN A 35 5.97 8.44 -1.13
CA GLN A 35 4.59 7.92 -1.28
C GLN A 35 4.26 7.45 -2.70
N PHE A 36 4.88 8.03 -3.72
CA PHE A 36 4.58 7.77 -5.14
C PHE A 36 5.82 7.41 -5.96
N SER A 37 7.01 7.31 -5.34
CA SER A 37 8.29 7.11 -6.03
C SER A 37 8.66 5.63 -6.25
N PHE A 38 7.99 4.70 -5.58
CA PHE A 38 8.34 3.26 -5.61
C PHE A 38 7.81 2.50 -6.84
N TRP A 39 6.89 3.07 -7.61
CA TRP A 39 6.20 2.39 -8.70
C TRP A 39 7.15 1.75 -9.73
N PRO A 40 8.22 2.42 -10.21
CA PRO A 40 9.15 1.79 -11.14
C PRO A 40 9.81 0.53 -10.57
N ARG A 41 10.17 0.55 -9.27
CA ARG A 41 10.76 -0.61 -8.59
C ARG A 41 9.74 -1.74 -8.43
N LEU A 42 8.51 -1.43 -8.03
CA LEU A 42 7.43 -2.43 -7.96
C LEU A 42 7.24 -3.12 -9.32
N HIS A 43 7.22 -2.35 -10.40
CA HIS A 43 7.03 -2.90 -11.74
C HIS A 43 8.23 -3.75 -12.18
N ALA A 44 9.45 -3.23 -12.08
CA ALA A 44 10.65 -3.90 -12.58
C ALA A 44 11.00 -5.15 -11.75
N ASP A 45 10.94 -5.02 -10.43
CA ASP A 45 11.53 -5.99 -9.52
C ASP A 45 10.50 -7.02 -9.03
N VAL A 46 9.19 -6.71 -9.10
CA VAL A 46 8.14 -7.60 -8.61
C VAL A 46 7.16 -7.99 -9.71
N LEU A 47 6.42 -7.04 -10.28
CA LEU A 47 5.29 -7.38 -11.15
C LEU A 47 5.72 -7.99 -12.48
N THR A 48 6.81 -7.51 -13.08
CA THR A 48 7.32 -8.05 -14.35
C THR A 48 7.86 -9.46 -14.21
N PRO A 49 8.71 -9.79 -13.21
CA PRO A 49 9.11 -11.17 -12.94
C PRO A 49 7.91 -12.09 -12.68
N LEU A 50 6.97 -11.70 -11.84
CA LEU A 50 5.80 -12.52 -11.53
C LEU A 50 4.91 -12.78 -12.74
N ALA A 51 4.71 -11.79 -13.61
CA ALA A 51 3.96 -11.96 -14.86
C ALA A 51 4.66 -12.94 -15.83
N ALA A 52 5.98 -13.10 -15.71
CA ALA A 52 6.77 -14.10 -16.44
C ALA A 52 6.89 -15.46 -15.72
N GLY A 53 6.09 -15.69 -14.65
CA GLY A 53 6.12 -16.94 -13.89
C GLY A 53 7.37 -17.12 -13.04
N ARG A 54 8.12 -16.06 -12.76
CA ARG A 54 9.34 -16.07 -11.96
C ARG A 54 9.16 -15.29 -10.67
N PRO A 55 9.78 -15.69 -9.55
CA PRO A 55 9.73 -14.91 -8.33
C PRO A 55 10.32 -13.51 -8.55
N GLY A 56 9.70 -12.53 -7.91
CA GLY A 56 10.20 -11.17 -7.79
C GLY A 56 10.92 -10.96 -6.46
N GLY A 57 11.35 -9.73 -6.21
CA GLY A 57 11.94 -9.36 -4.95
C GLY A 57 12.13 -7.85 -4.87
N TYR A 58 12.12 -7.30 -3.68
CA TYR A 58 12.33 -5.88 -3.47
C TYR A 58 13.20 -5.62 -2.25
N ARG A 59 13.89 -4.50 -2.24
CA ARG A 59 14.62 -4.04 -1.05
C ARG A 59 13.65 -3.40 -0.06
N ARG A 60 13.59 -3.98 1.16
CA ARG A 60 12.76 -3.44 2.24
C ARG A 60 13.36 -2.14 2.77
N TYR A 61 12.51 -1.12 2.93
CA TYR A 61 12.90 0.11 3.60
C TYR A 61 12.78 -0.07 5.13
N ASP A 62 13.85 0.21 5.84
CA ASP A 62 13.88 0.21 7.29
C ASP A 62 13.59 1.62 7.80
N TRP A 63 12.39 1.80 8.33
CA TRP A 63 11.91 3.08 8.84
C TRP A 63 12.64 3.58 10.10
N HIS A 64 13.24 2.68 10.88
CA HIS A 64 14.06 3.07 12.04
C HIS A 64 15.46 3.52 11.61
N ALA A 65 16.05 2.78 10.69
CA ALA A 65 17.36 3.10 10.15
C ALA A 65 17.32 4.13 9.02
N MET A 66 16.12 4.48 8.51
CA MET A 66 15.87 5.40 7.39
C MET A 66 16.70 5.05 6.14
N ARG A 67 16.76 3.78 5.79
CA ARG A 67 17.51 3.25 4.64
C ARG A 67 16.96 1.94 4.12
N PHE A 68 17.32 1.61 2.88
CA PHE A 68 17.04 0.27 2.36
C PHE A 68 17.89 -0.79 3.07
N ALA A 69 17.23 -1.89 3.42
CA ALA A 69 17.81 -3.04 4.11
C ALA A 69 17.92 -4.26 3.18
N GLU A 70 17.56 -5.44 3.66
CA GLU A 70 17.62 -6.71 2.93
C GLU A 70 16.65 -6.76 1.74
N THR A 71 16.93 -7.70 0.84
CA THR A 71 16.00 -8.06 -0.23
C THR A 71 14.98 -9.07 0.28
N VAL A 72 13.70 -8.76 0.09
CA VAL A 72 12.58 -9.65 0.40
C VAL A 72 12.11 -10.30 -0.89
N ALA A 73 12.09 -11.63 -0.92
CA ALA A 73 11.58 -12.39 -2.06
C ALA A 73 10.05 -12.34 -2.11
N VAL A 74 9.50 -12.20 -3.32
CA VAL A 74 8.06 -12.31 -3.57
C VAL A 74 7.84 -13.57 -4.42
N PRO A 75 7.27 -14.63 -3.85
CA PRO A 75 7.10 -15.89 -4.58
C PRO A 75 6.01 -15.76 -5.65
N VAL A 76 6.09 -16.62 -6.66
CA VAL A 76 4.96 -16.84 -7.56
C VAL A 76 3.81 -17.40 -6.73
N SER A 77 2.71 -16.70 -6.69
CA SER A 77 1.53 -17.06 -5.92
C SER A 77 0.29 -17.01 -6.81
N ARG A 78 -0.74 -17.76 -6.40
CA ARG A 78 -2.02 -17.76 -7.12
C ARG A 78 -2.73 -16.42 -7.06
N VAL A 79 -2.59 -15.72 -5.94
CA VAL A 79 -3.11 -14.38 -5.70
C VAL A 79 -2.03 -13.54 -5.02
N LEU A 80 -1.79 -12.34 -5.51
CA LEU A 80 -0.96 -11.35 -4.84
C LEU A 80 -1.86 -10.20 -4.38
N VAL A 81 -1.94 -9.97 -3.08
CA VAL A 81 -2.60 -8.82 -2.49
C VAL A 81 -1.55 -7.74 -2.26
N ILE A 82 -1.68 -6.61 -2.96
CA ILE A 82 -0.81 -5.45 -2.76
C ILE A 82 -1.59 -4.39 -2.01
N GLU A 83 -1.11 -4.00 -0.85
CA GLU A 83 -1.76 -3.01 -0.01
C GLU A 83 -0.81 -1.86 0.32
N GLY A 84 -1.35 -0.70 0.61
CA GLY A 84 -0.59 0.47 1.05
C GLY A 84 -0.92 1.73 0.26
N VAL A 85 -0.11 2.76 0.47
CA VAL A 85 -0.29 4.05 -0.19
C VAL A 85 -0.10 3.90 -1.71
N SER A 86 -0.93 4.57 -2.49
CA SER A 86 -0.92 4.59 -3.97
C SER A 86 -0.89 3.21 -4.68
N ALA A 87 -1.20 2.11 -3.96
CA ALA A 87 -1.16 0.76 -4.52
C ALA A 87 -2.09 0.60 -5.74
N ILE A 88 -3.26 1.25 -5.75
CA ILE A 88 -4.22 1.19 -6.86
C ILE A 88 -3.59 1.73 -8.14
N ASP A 89 -3.01 2.93 -8.08
CA ASP A 89 -2.42 3.57 -9.25
C ASP A 89 -1.12 2.90 -9.66
N ALA A 90 -0.30 2.46 -8.69
CA ALA A 90 0.90 1.68 -8.94
C ALA A 90 0.61 0.36 -9.69
N CYS A 91 -0.58 -0.22 -9.50
CA CYS A 91 -1.01 -1.46 -10.15
C CYS A 91 -2.02 -1.23 -11.29
N ALA A 92 -2.22 0.01 -11.75
CA ALA A 92 -3.17 0.34 -12.80
C ALA A 92 -2.90 -0.49 -14.08
N GLY A 93 -3.97 -1.05 -14.65
CA GLY A 93 -3.89 -1.91 -15.82
C GLY A 93 -3.31 -3.32 -15.59
N ARG A 94 -2.95 -3.66 -14.35
CA ARG A 94 -2.42 -4.98 -13.96
C ARG A 94 -3.26 -5.69 -12.89
N ALA A 95 -3.91 -4.92 -12.03
CA ALA A 95 -4.76 -5.48 -10.98
C ALA A 95 -6.10 -5.99 -11.55
N SER A 96 -6.50 -7.20 -11.15
CA SER A 96 -7.81 -7.76 -11.48
C SER A 96 -8.93 -7.12 -10.66
N VAL A 97 -8.62 -6.69 -9.43
CA VAL A 97 -9.55 -6.03 -8.52
C VAL A 97 -8.81 -4.91 -7.81
N ALA A 98 -9.42 -3.73 -7.75
CA ALA A 98 -8.97 -2.59 -6.97
C ALA A 98 -9.97 -2.32 -5.86
N ILE A 99 -9.49 -2.18 -4.61
CA ILE A 99 -10.32 -1.92 -3.43
C ILE A 99 -9.81 -0.64 -2.76
N PHE A 100 -10.70 0.32 -2.57
CA PHE A 100 -10.40 1.55 -1.84
C PHE A 100 -11.16 1.59 -0.51
N LEU A 101 -10.44 1.87 0.57
CA LEU A 101 -11.04 2.08 1.89
C LEU A 101 -11.26 3.58 2.09
N ASP A 102 -12.53 3.96 2.05
CA ASP A 102 -12.98 5.33 2.27
C ASP A 102 -13.30 5.52 3.76
N VAL A 103 -12.30 5.99 4.50
CA VAL A 103 -12.38 6.24 5.93
C VAL A 103 -12.15 7.72 6.18
N PRO A 104 -13.04 8.42 6.89
CA PRO A 104 -12.91 9.83 7.20
C PRO A 104 -11.57 10.18 7.86
N ARG A 105 -11.05 11.37 7.57
CA ARG A 105 -9.72 11.80 8.06
C ARG A 105 -9.63 11.78 9.58
N ASP A 106 -10.63 12.29 10.28
CA ASP A 106 -10.68 12.33 11.74
C ASP A 106 -10.62 10.94 12.38
N VAL A 107 -11.26 9.94 11.73
CA VAL A 107 -11.20 8.54 12.17
C VAL A 107 -9.79 7.99 11.98
N ARG A 108 -9.15 8.29 10.85
CA ARG A 108 -7.78 7.86 10.56
C ARG A 108 -6.75 8.49 11.51
N GLU A 109 -6.89 9.78 11.79
CA GLU A 109 -6.03 10.51 12.75
C GLU A 109 -6.18 9.95 14.17
N ARG A 110 -7.41 9.70 14.62
CA ARG A 110 -7.66 9.08 15.93
C ARG A 110 -7.01 7.70 16.05
N ARG A 111 -7.19 6.83 15.04
CA ARG A 111 -6.56 5.51 14.99
C ARG A 111 -5.03 5.56 15.00
N TRP A 112 -4.47 6.55 14.32
CA TRP A 112 -3.04 6.77 14.35
C TRP A 112 -2.56 7.17 15.74
N ILE A 113 -3.22 8.15 16.36
CA ILE A 113 -2.85 8.64 17.71
C ILE A 113 -2.92 7.51 18.74
N GLU A 114 -3.95 6.68 18.66
CA GLU A 114 -4.12 5.52 19.56
C GLU A 114 -3.00 4.48 19.40
N ARG A 115 -2.52 4.26 18.17
CA ARG A 115 -1.50 3.26 17.86
C ARG A 115 -0.09 3.76 18.05
N ASP A 116 0.23 4.97 17.56
CA ASP A 116 1.60 5.48 17.39
C ASP A 116 1.87 6.78 18.17
N GLY A 117 0.87 7.31 18.86
CA GLY A 117 0.99 8.55 19.62
C GLY A 117 0.70 9.81 18.81
N PRO A 118 1.02 10.98 19.37
CA PRO A 118 0.63 12.27 18.78
C PRO A 118 1.14 12.47 17.37
N LEU A 119 0.31 13.07 16.52
CA LEU A 119 0.70 13.44 15.15
C LEU A 119 1.86 14.45 15.17
N ARG A 120 2.93 14.10 14.48
CA ARG A 120 4.10 14.96 14.27
C ARG A 120 4.14 15.44 12.82
N GLN A 121 4.96 16.47 12.55
CA GLN A 121 5.03 17.14 11.25
C GLN A 121 5.18 16.20 10.04
N PRO A 122 6.09 15.21 10.00
CA PRO A 122 6.21 14.33 8.83
C PRO A 122 4.91 13.58 8.51
N TRP A 123 4.12 13.27 9.53
CA TRP A 123 2.85 12.60 9.36
C TRP A 123 1.73 13.53 8.87
N GLN A 124 1.70 14.79 9.35
CA GLN A 124 0.76 15.78 8.86
C GLN A 124 0.99 16.04 7.39
N ASP A 125 2.24 16.26 6.98
CA ASP A 125 2.62 16.44 5.58
C ASP A 125 2.20 15.23 4.71
N TRP A 126 2.34 14.03 5.27
CA TRP A 126 1.92 12.79 4.62
C TRP A 126 0.41 12.78 4.34
N LEU A 127 -0.41 13.09 5.35
CA LEU A 127 -1.87 13.15 5.21
C LEU A 127 -2.30 14.21 4.18
N ASP A 128 -1.69 15.38 4.22
CA ASP A 128 -2.01 16.48 3.31
C ASP A 128 -1.63 16.13 1.86
N ASN A 129 -0.51 15.42 1.67
CA ASN A 129 -0.10 14.90 0.36
C ASN A 129 -1.07 13.83 -0.15
N GLU A 130 -1.51 12.90 0.70
CA GLU A 130 -2.54 11.90 0.34
C GLU A 130 -3.85 12.58 -0.07
N ASP A 131 -4.35 13.51 0.74
CA ASP A 131 -5.61 14.18 0.47
C ASP A 131 -5.57 15.00 -0.82
N ARG A 132 -4.43 15.65 -1.11
CA ARG A 132 -4.21 16.34 -2.40
C ARG A 132 -4.20 15.34 -3.56
N TYR A 133 -3.44 14.26 -3.42
CA TYR A 133 -3.31 13.24 -4.44
C TYR A 133 -4.68 12.65 -4.82
N PHE A 134 -5.50 12.26 -3.85
CA PHE A 134 -6.81 11.67 -4.11
C PHE A 134 -7.83 12.66 -4.70
N ARG A 135 -7.65 13.96 -4.49
CA ARG A 135 -8.46 14.97 -5.21
C ARG A 135 -8.09 15.08 -6.69
N GLU A 136 -6.83 14.90 -7.01
CA GLU A 136 -6.28 15.05 -8.36
C GLU A 136 -6.37 13.75 -9.17
N HIS A 137 -6.43 12.60 -8.49
CA HIS A 137 -6.45 11.27 -9.11
C HIS A 137 -7.72 10.51 -8.71
N PRO A 138 -8.78 10.60 -9.50
CA PRO A 138 -10.02 9.89 -9.24
C PRO A 138 -9.79 8.37 -9.31
N LEU A 139 -10.54 7.61 -8.51
CA LEU A 139 -10.47 6.16 -8.51
C LEU A 139 -10.79 5.60 -9.91
N PRO A 140 -10.10 4.53 -10.32
CA PRO A 140 -10.38 3.89 -11.61
C PRO A 140 -11.80 3.34 -11.65
N ALA A 141 -12.40 3.35 -12.83
CA ALA A 141 -13.71 2.75 -13.04
C ALA A 141 -13.69 1.27 -12.62
N GLY A 142 -14.69 0.86 -11.86
CA GLY A 142 -14.80 -0.52 -11.35
C GLY A 142 -14.04 -0.77 -10.03
N ALA A 143 -13.40 0.21 -9.45
CA ALA A 143 -12.85 0.06 -8.10
C ALA A 143 -13.97 -0.17 -7.08
N VAL A 144 -13.76 -1.14 -6.20
CA VAL A 144 -14.67 -1.43 -5.08
C VAL A 144 -14.42 -0.41 -3.98
N LEU A 145 -15.44 0.36 -3.64
CA LEU A 145 -15.37 1.34 -2.56
C LEU A 145 -15.96 0.73 -1.29
N LEU A 146 -15.14 0.55 -0.27
CA LEU A 146 -15.57 0.13 1.06
C LEU A 146 -15.57 1.34 1.98
N ARG A 147 -16.75 1.67 2.49
CA ARG A 147 -16.95 2.75 3.47
C ARG A 147 -17.11 2.17 4.86
N GLU A 148 -16.55 2.85 5.83
CA GLU A 148 -16.83 2.53 7.22
C GLU A 148 -18.27 2.89 7.54
N ALA A 149 -19.02 1.93 8.12
CA ALA A 149 -20.33 2.23 8.66
C ALA A 149 -20.18 3.11 9.91
N HIS A 150 -20.94 4.18 9.96
CA HIS A 150 -21.00 5.06 11.13
C HIS A 150 -21.68 4.36 12.30
#